data_844fed5054ebd388747d794461b521a1
#
_entry.id   844fed5054ebd388747d794461b521a1
#
_cell.length_a   1.000
_cell.length_b   1.000
_cell.length_c   1.000
_cell.angle_alpha   90.00
_cell.angle_beta   90.00
_cell.angle_gamma   90.00
#
_symmetry.space_group_name_H-M   'P 1'
#
loop_
_entity.id
_entity.type
_entity.pdbx_description
1 polymer ?
#
loop_
_entity_poly.entity_id
_entity_poly.type
_entity_poly.pdbx_seq_one_letter_code
_entity_poly.pdbx_strand_id
1 'polypeptide(L)'
;MLAFIGKHATVIGASGKVLREGTNGWRCEPFMPMPKDGFKHPHETAAACSDKNAVAWANAYKSNNKPELEGDGWIWMIHGDLGVDNFKPYTDGQKDAGHKHFIESGAHMMLMPKDPSSLDGQTTDYTTGAPYVMFLSLIHI
;
A
#
# COMPACT_ATOMS: atom_id res chain seq x y z
N MET A 1 -16.40 -3.81 8.35
CA MET A 1 -15.63 -2.53 8.34
C MET A 1 -15.36 -2.08 6.92
N LEU A 2 -14.88 -2.94 6.08
CA LEU A 2 -14.54 -2.62 4.69
C LEU A 2 -15.74 -2.23 3.84
N ALA A 3 -16.93 -2.78 4.14
CA ALA A 3 -18.17 -2.39 3.47
C ALA A 3 -18.48 -0.88 3.65
N PHE A 4 -18.24 -0.32 4.84
CA PHE A 4 -18.44 1.10 5.10
C PHE A 4 -17.44 1.97 4.32
N ILE A 5 -16.15 1.60 4.35
CA ILE A 5 -15.12 2.31 3.58
C ILE A 5 -15.43 2.20 2.10
N GLY A 6 -15.57 0.99 1.57
CA GLY A 6 -15.76 0.76 0.15
C GLY A 6 -17.05 1.33 -0.42
N LYS A 7 -18.14 1.40 0.37
CA LYS A 7 -19.42 1.96 -0.07
C LYS A 7 -19.33 3.44 -0.40
N HIS A 8 -18.53 4.21 0.36
CA HIS A 8 -18.45 5.66 0.27
C HIS A 8 -17.09 6.18 -0.24
N ALA A 9 -16.16 5.29 -0.58
CA ALA A 9 -14.87 5.66 -1.13
C ALA A 9 -14.95 6.07 -2.60
N THR A 10 -14.03 6.93 -3.02
CA THR A 10 -13.72 7.12 -4.44
C THR A 10 -13.11 5.83 -4.98
N VAL A 11 -13.63 5.34 -6.09
CA VAL A 11 -13.12 4.13 -6.76
C VAL A 11 -12.49 4.51 -8.09
N ILE A 12 -11.25 4.08 -8.28
CA ILE A 12 -10.47 4.33 -9.48
C ILE A 12 -10.18 3.00 -10.15
N GLY A 13 -10.41 2.94 -11.46
CA GLY A 13 -10.10 1.77 -12.26
C GLY A 13 -8.62 1.68 -12.63
N ALA A 14 -8.19 0.53 -13.15
CA ALA A 14 -6.80 0.28 -13.54
C ALA A 14 -6.27 1.21 -14.65
N SER A 15 -7.16 1.88 -15.38
CA SER A 15 -6.81 2.92 -16.36
C SER A 15 -6.60 4.30 -15.75
N GLY A 16 -6.74 4.44 -14.42
CA GLY A 16 -6.74 5.73 -13.71
C GLY A 16 -8.07 6.49 -13.80
N LYS A 17 -9.09 5.94 -14.48
CA LYS A 17 -10.39 6.57 -14.58
C LYS A 17 -11.15 6.45 -13.26
N VAL A 18 -11.74 7.56 -12.80
CA VAL A 18 -12.67 7.53 -11.68
C VAL A 18 -13.95 6.80 -12.10
N LEU A 19 -14.24 5.69 -11.45
CA LEU A 19 -15.43 4.86 -11.69
C LEU A 19 -16.59 5.29 -10.80
N ARG A 20 -16.27 5.83 -9.63
CA ARG A 20 -17.24 6.36 -8.68
C ARG A 20 -16.57 7.41 -7.79
N GLU A 21 -17.19 8.57 -7.67
CA GLU A 21 -16.80 9.57 -6.67
C GLU A 21 -17.29 9.15 -5.28
N GLY A 22 -16.43 9.34 -4.30
CA GLY A 22 -16.70 9.04 -2.90
C GLY A 22 -16.94 10.28 -2.05
N THR A 23 -17.38 10.05 -0.82
CA THR A 23 -17.71 11.13 0.13
C THR A 23 -17.00 11.01 1.47
N ASN A 24 -16.21 9.96 1.68
CA ASN A 24 -15.58 9.65 2.98
C ASN A 24 -14.06 9.91 3.01
N GLY A 25 -13.49 10.49 1.96
CA GLY A 25 -12.06 10.78 1.86
C GLY A 25 -11.17 9.55 1.58
N TRP A 26 -11.76 8.37 1.43
CA TRP A 26 -11.03 7.16 1.04
C TRP A 26 -10.97 7.02 -0.47
N ARG A 27 -9.86 6.46 -0.95
CA ARG A 27 -9.59 6.18 -2.36
C ARG A 27 -9.21 4.71 -2.50
N CYS A 28 -9.98 3.96 -3.29
CA CYS A 28 -9.74 2.56 -3.59
C CYS A 28 -9.31 2.40 -5.06
N GLU A 29 -8.15 1.78 -5.29
CA GLU A 29 -7.59 1.61 -6.63
C GLU A 29 -6.71 0.37 -6.72
N PRO A 30 -6.54 -0.24 -7.90
CA PRO A 30 -5.51 -1.22 -8.13
C PRO A 30 -4.14 -0.53 -8.17
N PHE A 31 -3.12 -1.15 -7.55
CA PHE A 31 -1.75 -0.66 -7.64
C PHE A 31 -0.99 -1.26 -8.84
N MET A 32 -1.47 -2.41 -9.33
CA MET A 32 -0.87 -3.03 -10.51
C MET A 32 -1.49 -2.51 -11.80
N PRO A 33 -0.67 -2.28 -12.84
CA PRO A 33 -1.19 -1.91 -14.15
C PRO A 33 -2.01 -3.05 -14.74
N MET A 34 -3.02 -2.71 -15.54
CA MET A 34 -3.86 -3.69 -16.22
C MET A 34 -3.02 -4.56 -17.16
N PRO A 35 -2.95 -5.89 -16.95
CA PRO A 35 -2.33 -6.80 -17.90
C PRO A 35 -3.08 -6.81 -19.25
N LYS A 36 -2.38 -7.17 -20.33
CA LYS A 36 -2.98 -7.25 -21.67
C LYS A 36 -4.23 -8.13 -21.72
N ASP A 37 -4.22 -9.23 -20.98
CA ASP A 37 -5.31 -10.20 -20.93
C ASP A 37 -6.26 -10.00 -19.73
N GLY A 38 -6.16 -8.84 -19.06
CA GLY A 38 -6.91 -8.54 -17.84
C GLY A 38 -6.40 -9.25 -16.59
N PHE A 39 -6.96 -8.91 -15.44
CA PHE A 39 -6.72 -9.62 -14.18
C PHE A 39 -7.56 -10.89 -14.11
N LYS A 40 -6.97 -11.99 -13.68
CA LYS A 40 -7.65 -13.28 -13.50
C LYS A 40 -8.14 -13.47 -12.07
N HIS A 41 -7.42 -12.91 -11.11
CA HIS A 41 -7.72 -13.03 -9.68
C HIS A 41 -7.65 -11.67 -8.98
N PRO A 42 -8.46 -11.45 -7.93
CA PRO A 42 -8.48 -10.17 -7.21
C PRO A 42 -7.12 -9.73 -6.65
N HIS A 43 -6.29 -10.64 -6.14
CA HIS A 43 -4.98 -10.32 -5.57
C HIS A 43 -3.98 -9.79 -6.62
N GLU A 44 -4.16 -10.16 -7.91
CA GLU A 44 -3.31 -9.67 -9.00
C GLU A 44 -3.42 -8.16 -9.20
N THR A 45 -4.52 -7.56 -8.73
CA THR A 45 -4.70 -6.11 -8.81
C THR A 45 -3.89 -5.36 -7.76
N ALA A 46 -3.44 -6.04 -6.70
CA ALA A 46 -2.91 -5.42 -5.48
C ALA A 46 -3.78 -4.23 -5.03
N ALA A 47 -5.11 -4.44 -5.07
CA ALA A 47 -6.06 -3.36 -4.83
C ALA A 47 -6.02 -2.89 -3.38
N ALA A 48 -5.91 -1.59 -3.20
CA ALA A 48 -5.85 -0.97 -1.90
C ALA A 48 -6.87 0.17 -1.76
N CYS A 49 -7.35 0.35 -0.53
CA CYS A 49 -8.09 1.53 -0.11
C CYS A 49 -7.22 2.34 0.84
N SER A 50 -6.94 3.57 0.48
CA SER A 50 -6.07 4.50 1.19
C SER A 50 -6.86 5.70 1.70
N ASP A 51 -6.58 6.16 2.91
CA ASP A 51 -7.08 7.45 3.38
C ASP A 51 -6.26 8.63 2.80
N LYS A 52 -6.66 9.86 3.12
CA LYS A 52 -6.00 11.05 2.58
C LYS A 52 -4.53 11.17 2.96
N ASN A 53 -4.14 10.76 4.19
CA ASN A 53 -2.77 10.83 4.65
C ASN A 53 -1.89 9.77 3.96
N ALA A 54 -2.41 8.55 3.79
CA ALA A 54 -1.71 7.52 3.04
C ALA A 54 -1.52 7.88 1.55
N VAL A 55 -2.50 8.55 0.93
CA VAL A 55 -2.36 9.09 -0.44
C VAL A 55 -1.28 10.17 -0.48
N ALA A 56 -1.25 11.08 0.49
CA ALA A 56 -0.21 12.12 0.59
C ALA A 56 1.18 11.50 0.78
N TRP A 57 1.29 10.48 1.64
CA TRP A 57 2.52 9.73 1.84
C TRP A 57 3.01 9.07 0.55
N ALA A 58 2.12 8.36 -0.16
CA ALA A 58 2.48 7.68 -1.40
C ALA A 58 2.94 8.66 -2.50
N ASN A 59 2.30 9.83 -2.60
CA ASN A 59 2.70 10.88 -3.55
C ASN A 59 4.08 11.45 -3.21
N ALA A 60 4.35 11.74 -1.94
CA ALA A 60 5.65 12.19 -1.48
C ALA A 60 6.75 11.18 -1.77
N TYR A 61 6.47 9.90 -1.50
CA TYR A 61 7.39 8.81 -1.80
C TYR A 61 7.74 8.74 -3.29
N LYS A 62 6.73 8.72 -4.18
CA LYS A 62 6.95 8.70 -5.64
C LYS A 62 7.75 9.89 -6.14
N SER A 63 7.65 11.02 -5.46
CA SER A 63 8.36 12.26 -5.81
C SER A 63 9.70 12.41 -5.08
N ASN A 64 10.10 11.41 -4.29
CA ASN A 64 11.29 11.43 -3.44
C ASN A 64 11.34 12.65 -2.50
N ASN A 65 10.20 13.00 -1.94
CA ASN A 65 10.04 14.09 -0.99
C ASN A 65 9.66 13.54 0.40
N LYS A 66 9.96 14.33 1.43
CA LYS A 66 9.46 14.04 2.77
C LYS A 66 7.94 14.22 2.80
N PRO A 67 7.17 13.23 3.29
CA PRO A 67 5.73 13.38 3.42
C PRO A 67 5.37 14.39 4.52
N GLU A 68 4.41 15.27 4.22
CA GLU A 68 3.77 16.15 5.18
C GLU A 68 2.35 15.61 5.45
N LEU A 69 2.13 15.08 6.65
CA LEU A 69 0.88 14.42 7.01
C LEU A 69 0.16 15.19 8.12
N GLU A 70 -1.16 15.30 8.01
CA GLU A 70 -2.00 15.88 9.07
C GLU A 70 -2.19 14.93 10.25
N GLY A 71 -2.14 13.62 9.99
CA GLY A 71 -2.27 12.52 10.94
C GLY A 71 -1.69 11.25 10.36
N ASP A 72 -1.82 10.15 11.06
CA ASP A 72 -1.43 8.84 10.53
C ASP A 72 -2.25 8.47 9.31
N GLY A 73 -1.62 7.84 8.33
CA GLY A 73 -2.26 7.31 7.14
C GLY A 73 -2.50 5.81 7.22
N TRP A 74 -3.59 5.35 6.64
CA TRP A 74 -3.96 3.94 6.64
C TRP A 74 -4.25 3.43 5.24
N ILE A 75 -3.75 2.23 4.94
CA ILE A 75 -4.01 1.50 3.71
C ILE A 75 -4.55 0.12 4.05
N TRP A 76 -5.62 -0.28 3.35
CA TRP A 76 -6.20 -1.62 3.45
C TRP A 76 -6.02 -2.37 2.14
N MET A 77 -5.32 -3.51 2.17
CA MET A 77 -5.15 -4.45 1.06
C MET A 77 -5.78 -5.79 1.42
N ILE A 78 -7.08 -5.90 1.21
CA ILE A 78 -7.88 -7.05 1.68
C ILE A 78 -7.81 -8.30 0.81
N HIS A 79 -7.28 -8.16 -0.40
CA HIS A 79 -7.04 -9.30 -1.30
C HIS A 79 -5.57 -9.72 -1.34
N GLY A 80 -4.71 -8.99 -0.59
CA GLY A 80 -3.26 -9.21 -0.65
C GLY A 80 -2.63 -8.67 -1.92
N ASP A 81 -1.43 -9.14 -2.20
CA ASP A 81 -0.60 -8.74 -3.34
C ASP A 81 0.09 -9.96 -4.00
N LEU A 82 0.85 -9.70 -5.05
CA LEU A 82 1.68 -10.69 -5.74
C LEU A 82 3.10 -10.79 -5.18
N GLY A 83 3.36 -10.10 -4.09
CA GLY A 83 4.66 -10.02 -3.46
C GLY A 83 5.44 -8.76 -3.83
N VAL A 84 6.20 -8.31 -2.85
CA VAL A 84 7.07 -7.15 -2.93
C VAL A 84 8.38 -7.40 -2.20
N ASP A 85 9.43 -6.71 -2.61
CA ASP A 85 10.65 -6.63 -1.81
C ASP A 85 10.44 -5.63 -0.67
N ASN A 86 10.65 -6.07 0.57
CA ASN A 86 10.44 -5.25 1.76
C ASN A 86 11.34 -4.01 1.85
N PHE A 87 12.47 -4.01 1.16
CA PHE A 87 13.40 -2.88 1.14
C PHE A 87 13.23 -1.99 -0.09
N LYS A 88 12.65 -2.54 -1.17
CA LYS A 88 12.47 -1.85 -2.45
C LYS A 88 11.10 -2.14 -3.06
N PRO A 89 10.01 -1.80 -2.37
CA PRO A 89 8.66 -2.26 -2.72
C PRO A 89 8.11 -1.70 -4.03
N TYR A 90 8.69 -0.62 -4.56
CA TYR A 90 8.29 -0.05 -5.86
C TYR A 90 9.20 -0.45 -7.03
N THR A 91 10.19 -1.32 -6.80
CA THR A 91 10.89 -1.97 -7.91
C THR A 91 10.06 -3.12 -8.43
N ASP A 92 10.39 -3.64 -9.61
CA ASP A 92 9.71 -4.78 -10.25
C ASP A 92 9.77 -6.03 -9.35
N GLY A 93 9.00 -6.01 -8.24
CA GLY A 93 9.04 -7.02 -7.18
C GLY A 93 8.84 -8.45 -7.67
N GLN A 94 8.11 -8.65 -8.78
CA GLN A 94 7.93 -9.96 -9.39
C GLN A 94 9.23 -10.55 -9.96
N LYS A 95 10.21 -9.72 -10.31
CA LYS A 95 11.52 -10.19 -10.79
C LYS A 95 12.42 -10.65 -9.65
N ASP A 96 12.12 -10.20 -8.44
CA ASP A 96 12.86 -10.54 -7.24
C ASP A 96 12.22 -11.69 -6.44
N ALA A 97 11.24 -12.39 -7.03
CA ALA A 97 10.64 -13.58 -6.43
C ALA A 97 11.74 -14.60 -6.10
N GLY A 98 11.79 -14.99 -4.82
CA GLY A 98 12.86 -15.86 -4.30
C GLY A 98 14.01 -15.09 -3.62
N HIS A 99 14.04 -13.76 -3.68
CA HIS A 99 14.96 -12.96 -2.88
C HIS A 99 14.56 -13.04 -1.39
N LYS A 100 15.54 -13.05 -0.50
CA LYS A 100 15.30 -13.21 0.95
C LYS A 100 14.43 -12.11 1.59
N HIS A 101 14.27 -10.98 0.92
CA HIS A 101 13.46 -9.83 1.36
C HIS A 101 12.10 -9.78 0.67
N PHE A 102 11.84 -10.71 -0.25
CA PHE A 102 10.58 -10.79 -0.95
C PHE A 102 9.52 -11.48 -0.09
N ILE A 103 8.38 -10.85 0.02
CA ILE A 103 7.21 -11.41 0.72
C ILE A 103 5.96 -11.23 -0.13
N GLU A 104 5.19 -12.29 -0.25
CA GLU A 104 3.83 -12.27 -0.77
C GLU A 104 2.87 -12.15 0.42
N SER A 105 2.19 -11.01 0.51
CA SER A 105 1.32 -10.73 1.65
C SER A 105 -0.12 -11.11 1.34
N GLY A 106 -0.75 -11.85 2.25
CA GLY A 106 -2.20 -12.02 2.25
C GLY A 106 -2.94 -10.74 2.59
N ALA A 107 -4.20 -10.85 3.01
CA ALA A 107 -4.97 -9.70 3.46
C ALA A 107 -4.26 -8.99 4.61
N HIS A 108 -3.97 -7.70 4.44
CA HIS A 108 -3.23 -6.91 5.42
C HIS A 108 -3.62 -5.44 5.41
N MET A 109 -3.14 -4.72 6.39
CA MET A 109 -3.24 -3.27 6.47
C MET A 109 -1.87 -2.66 6.75
N MET A 110 -1.66 -1.42 6.32
CA MET A 110 -0.42 -0.69 6.50
C MET A 110 -0.67 0.63 7.20
N LEU A 111 0.22 0.99 8.12
CA LEU A 111 0.27 2.27 8.80
C LEU A 111 1.38 3.12 8.20
N MET A 112 1.04 4.36 7.80
CA MET A 112 1.97 5.41 7.42
C MET A 112 1.98 6.44 8.54
N PRO A 113 2.90 6.34 9.53
CA PRO A 113 2.85 7.21 10.69
C PRO A 113 3.20 8.64 10.32
N LYS A 114 2.49 9.60 10.92
CA LYS A 114 2.84 11.03 10.84
C LYS A 114 4.21 11.29 11.44
N ASP A 115 4.47 10.65 12.59
CA ASP A 115 5.77 10.69 13.24
C ASP A 115 6.49 9.35 13.05
N PRO A 116 7.52 9.28 12.17
CA PRO A 116 8.26 8.06 11.93
C PRO A 116 8.93 7.49 13.18
N SER A 117 9.26 8.31 14.19
CA SER A 117 9.88 7.84 15.42
C SER A 117 8.98 6.91 16.24
N SER A 118 7.67 6.91 15.96
CA SER A 118 6.73 5.96 16.56
C SER A 118 7.01 4.50 16.19
N LEU A 119 7.82 4.28 15.15
CA LEU A 119 8.26 2.95 14.70
C LEU A 119 9.59 2.52 15.30
N ASP A 120 10.24 3.36 16.09
CA ASP A 120 11.54 3.05 16.69
C ASP A 120 11.45 1.80 17.57
N GLY A 121 12.36 0.87 17.34
CA GLY A 121 12.38 -0.42 18.05
C GLY A 121 11.37 -1.47 17.56
N GLN A 122 10.57 -1.16 16.56
CA GLN A 122 9.72 -2.18 15.93
C GLN A 122 10.57 -3.15 15.09
N THR A 123 10.13 -4.41 15.05
CA THR A 123 10.83 -5.42 14.23
C THR A 123 10.72 -5.16 12.75
N THR A 124 11.75 -5.54 12.01
CA THR A 124 11.74 -5.61 10.54
C THR A 124 11.56 -7.05 10.04
N ASP A 125 11.48 -8.00 10.96
CA ASP A 125 11.34 -9.43 10.68
C ASP A 125 9.86 -9.78 10.50
N TYR A 126 9.45 -9.96 9.26
CA TYR A 126 8.08 -10.34 8.87
C TYR A 126 7.74 -11.79 9.22
N THR A 127 8.72 -12.63 9.57
CA THR A 127 8.49 -14.06 9.87
C THR A 127 7.91 -14.28 11.26
N THR A 128 7.92 -13.27 12.11
CA THR A 128 7.44 -13.36 13.50
C THR A 128 5.93 -13.44 13.64
N GLY A 129 5.18 -13.08 12.58
CA GLY A 129 3.73 -12.94 12.65
C GLY A 129 3.24 -11.67 13.40
N ALA A 130 4.14 -10.86 13.94
CA ALA A 130 3.85 -9.57 14.52
C ALA A 130 3.84 -8.46 13.45
N PRO A 131 3.23 -7.29 13.72
CA PRO A 131 3.45 -6.12 12.88
C PRO A 131 4.93 -5.82 12.73
N TYR A 132 5.38 -5.51 11.53
CA TYR A 132 6.78 -5.25 11.21
C TYR A 132 6.94 -4.01 10.34
N VAL A 133 8.13 -3.41 10.35
CA VAL A 133 8.44 -2.22 9.55
C VAL A 133 8.94 -2.63 8.18
N MET A 134 8.25 -2.15 7.16
CA MET A 134 8.69 -2.15 5.77
C MET A 134 9.28 -0.76 5.42
N PHE A 135 9.95 -0.64 4.29
CA PHE A 135 10.43 0.63 3.76
C PHE A 135 11.45 1.36 4.65
N LEU A 136 12.35 0.60 5.23
CA LEU A 136 13.40 1.14 6.11
C LEU A 136 14.20 2.31 5.50
N SER A 137 14.29 2.38 4.17
CA SER A 137 15.00 3.46 3.47
C SER A 137 14.30 4.83 3.58
N LEU A 138 13.05 4.86 4.04
CA LEU A 138 12.25 6.10 4.14
C LEU A 138 12.21 6.71 5.53
N ILE A 139 12.69 5.99 6.54
CA ILE A 139 12.76 6.50 7.92
C ILE A 139 13.82 7.60 8.05
N HIS A 140 14.70 7.73 7.06
CA HIS A 140 15.86 8.63 7.07
C HIS A 140 15.81 9.75 6.02
N ILE A 141 14.67 10.02 5.41
CA ILE A 141 14.52 11.17 4.49
C ILE A 141 14.17 12.44 5.25
#